data_25d84fc5046d5c147f2480c7ac57a984
#
_entry.id   25d84fc5046d5c147f2480c7ac57a984
#
_cell.length_a   1.000
_cell.length_b   1.000
_cell.length_c   1.000
_cell.angle_alpha   90.00
_cell.angle_beta   90.00
_cell.angle_gamma   90.00
#
_symmetry.space_group_name_H-M   'P 1'
#
loop_
_entity.id
_entity.type
_entity.pdbx_description
1 polymer ?
#
loop_
_entity_poly.entity_id
_entity_poly.type
_entity_poly.pdbx_seq_one_letter_code
_entity_poly.pdbx_strand_id
1 'polypeptide(L)'
;MSLASFSQDIPENLSYTQIYDFIDELAIDRIISINSVVKPYSRDYIAEKLREAQAKDSLLTKRQRDEVLFYLNDYALECDTVPKNIVSWTDKKTFALSLLQPSFHYNNKYFKARITPILGMDLIGGKKGLLMKRWFGADIQMDIVNHVSVWASFRDQSYNGNYLSNDYFPMQVDKMYGARLAQPSFLNQVDGCEYKEAKYGGDYSDLRGGIRAYAWWGSIGLVKDVIQWGDAYNGSNIISGRAPSFPMLTLNLRPCKWFELNYIHGWLVSNVIDSTKYYVENYNDGVTAKKYRPQNKFIAANMLTFTPIQGLNLSLGNAIVYAENNVQAAYFIPIAYYKSIDHLLTKGLHNTENQNSMIFFNISSRNIKHLHLYGSVFLDEFNSQRLKKGNEKRNPWSYKVGFNVSNWPVKNLSVQGEFTRTNIINYKHSISALTWSSNSYCLGSYLGDNSQDIYVAVNYKPVRSLSLHLSYTNATKYNDYQYIRRLVEEALRQKPFNEKVWQNDLVAFKAVYEVVNNAYAVVNVEWNNARGYTPTSEAIASEDRLDAQGYLDKYTPKLYQGKNWTFTVGFSFGF
;
A
#
# COMPACT_ATOMS: atom_id res chain seq x y z
N MET A 1 11.02 36.88 -1.44
CA MET A 1 11.26 35.43 -1.52
C MET A 1 11.26 34.90 -0.10
N SER A 2 10.19 34.26 0.35
CA SER A 2 10.17 33.53 1.62
C SER A 2 11.12 32.38 1.43
N LEU A 3 12.22 32.33 2.17
CA LEU A 3 13.05 31.14 2.31
C LEU A 3 12.13 30.05 2.86
N ALA A 4 11.73 29.10 2.01
CA ALA A 4 11.03 27.92 2.47
C ALA A 4 11.97 27.26 3.49
N SER A 5 11.53 27.20 4.73
CA SER A 5 12.20 26.41 5.76
C SER A 5 12.11 24.97 5.30
N PHE A 6 13.24 24.36 4.95
CA PHE A 6 13.30 22.96 4.60
C PHE A 6 13.28 22.18 5.90
N SER A 7 12.24 21.41 6.11
CA SER A 7 12.02 20.55 7.24
C SER A 7 11.94 19.09 6.75
N GLN A 8 12.24 18.19 7.60
CA GLN A 8 12.36 16.72 7.51
C GLN A 8 11.59 16.04 6.38
N ASP A 9 12.26 15.33 5.45
CA ASP A 9 11.62 14.48 4.42
C ASP A 9 11.43 13.04 4.91
N ILE A 10 10.81 12.87 6.08
CA ILE A 10 10.46 11.57 6.66
C ILE A 10 9.08 11.17 6.13
N PRO A 11 8.91 9.97 5.55
CA PRO A 11 7.61 9.53 5.05
C PRO A 11 6.63 9.27 6.20
N GLU A 12 5.39 9.76 6.04
CA GLU A 12 4.31 9.45 6.97
C GLU A 12 3.77 8.04 6.73
N ASN A 13 3.51 7.30 7.80
CA ASN A 13 3.03 5.93 7.68
C ASN A 13 1.68 5.85 6.94
N LEU A 14 1.56 4.98 5.92
CA LEU A 14 0.31 4.76 5.18
C LEU A 14 -0.84 4.26 6.06
N SER A 15 -0.53 3.63 7.20
CA SER A 15 -1.54 3.19 8.16
C SER A 15 -2.18 4.34 8.93
N TYR A 16 -1.59 5.54 8.90
CA TYR A 16 -2.17 6.74 9.50
C TYR A 16 -3.28 7.32 8.60
N THR A 17 -4.31 6.53 8.38
CA THR A 17 -5.38 6.86 7.42
C THR A 17 -6.09 8.17 7.74
N GLN A 18 -6.25 8.53 9.03
CA GLN A 18 -6.95 9.74 9.45
C GLN A 18 -6.33 11.02 8.89
N ILE A 19 -5.00 11.14 8.91
CA ILE A 19 -4.34 12.33 8.36
C ILE A 19 -4.43 12.38 6.84
N TYR A 20 -4.29 11.23 6.14
CA TYR A 20 -4.45 11.17 4.69
C TYR A 20 -5.87 11.54 4.26
N ASP A 21 -6.89 11.02 4.96
CA ASP A 21 -8.30 11.32 4.72
C ASP A 21 -8.62 12.78 5.01
N PHE A 22 -7.95 13.39 6.00
CA PHE A 22 -8.14 14.79 6.32
C PHE A 22 -7.50 15.72 5.29
N ILE A 23 -6.26 15.44 4.88
CA ILE A 23 -5.58 16.19 3.80
C ILE A 23 -6.37 16.10 2.48
N ASP A 24 -6.92 14.91 2.17
CA ASP A 24 -7.73 14.73 0.97
C ASP A 24 -9.06 15.51 1.06
N GLU A 25 -9.74 15.47 2.21
CA GLU A 25 -10.94 16.28 2.48
C GLU A 25 -10.69 17.77 2.22
N LEU A 26 -9.61 18.32 2.79
CA LEU A 26 -9.25 19.74 2.59
C LEU A 26 -8.97 20.07 1.11
N ALA A 27 -8.39 19.13 0.38
CA ALA A 27 -8.12 19.29 -1.06
C ALA A 27 -9.41 19.22 -1.89
N ILE A 28 -10.34 18.33 -1.54
CA ILE A 28 -11.66 18.22 -2.19
C ILE A 28 -12.51 19.47 -1.95
N ASP A 29 -12.42 20.06 -0.77
CA ASP A 29 -13.05 21.35 -0.44
C ASP A 29 -12.34 22.55 -1.09
N ARG A 30 -11.23 22.33 -1.83
CA ARG A 30 -10.39 23.34 -2.48
C ARG A 30 -9.75 24.35 -1.51
N ILE A 31 -9.54 23.94 -0.26
CA ILE A 31 -8.84 24.73 0.75
C ILE A 31 -7.33 24.65 0.49
N ILE A 32 -6.83 23.45 0.22
CA ILE A 32 -5.43 23.18 -0.15
C ILE A 32 -5.33 22.57 -1.55
N SER A 33 -4.10 22.40 -2.03
CA SER A 33 -3.84 21.72 -3.30
C SER A 33 -2.87 20.55 -3.10
N ILE A 34 -3.24 19.37 -3.62
CA ILE A 34 -2.39 18.19 -3.69
C ILE A 34 -1.89 18.05 -5.12
N ASN A 35 -0.57 18.01 -5.29
CA ASN A 35 0.11 17.88 -6.58
C ASN A 35 0.96 16.59 -6.68
N SER A 36 0.67 15.60 -5.86
CA SER A 36 1.28 14.26 -5.90
C SER A 36 0.21 13.20 -5.86
N VAL A 37 0.46 12.09 -6.58
CA VAL A 37 -0.37 10.87 -6.58
C VAL A 37 0.40 9.68 -6.01
N VAL A 38 1.57 9.94 -5.44
CA VAL A 38 2.45 8.95 -4.83
C VAL A 38 2.45 9.13 -3.32
N LYS A 39 2.22 8.05 -2.60
CA LYS A 39 2.29 7.98 -1.14
C LYS A 39 3.34 6.95 -0.72
N PRO A 40 3.96 7.09 0.45
CA PRO A 40 3.67 8.04 1.54
C PRO A 40 4.10 9.47 1.21
N TYR A 41 3.30 10.44 1.65
CA TYR A 41 3.72 11.83 1.69
C TYR A 41 4.76 12.02 2.78
N SER A 42 5.70 12.98 2.60
CA SER A 42 6.57 13.36 3.70
C SER A 42 5.81 14.13 4.78
N ARG A 43 6.26 14.02 6.03
CA ARG A 43 5.70 14.75 7.16
C ARG A 43 5.77 16.27 6.92
N ASP A 44 6.86 16.76 6.31
CA ASP A 44 7.00 18.16 5.93
C ASP A 44 5.95 18.60 4.91
N TYR A 45 5.69 17.78 3.90
CA TYR A 45 4.62 18.06 2.92
C TYR A 45 3.25 18.16 3.60
N ILE A 46 2.94 17.25 4.52
CA ILE A 46 1.68 17.28 5.29
C ILE A 46 1.63 18.55 6.16
N ALA A 47 2.71 18.87 6.87
CA ALA A 47 2.81 20.08 7.70
C ALA A 47 2.64 21.37 6.86
N GLU A 48 3.22 21.41 5.64
CA GLU A 48 3.00 22.52 4.70
C GLU A 48 1.51 22.65 4.34
N LYS A 49 0.83 21.55 4.03
CA LYS A 49 -0.59 21.57 3.68
C LYS A 49 -1.49 21.96 4.86
N LEU A 50 -1.15 21.54 6.07
CA LEU A 50 -1.87 21.97 7.28
C LEU A 50 -1.67 23.48 7.55
N ARG A 51 -0.46 24.02 7.35
CA ARG A 51 -0.19 25.48 7.45
C ARG A 51 -0.91 26.25 6.33
N GLU A 52 -0.96 25.70 5.10
CA GLU A 52 -1.74 26.28 4.01
C GLU A 52 -3.22 26.39 4.39
N ALA A 53 -3.79 25.34 5.00
CA ALA A 53 -5.17 25.34 5.47
C ALA A 53 -5.37 26.34 6.63
N GLN A 54 -4.46 26.39 7.59
CA GLN A 54 -4.51 27.35 8.71
C GLN A 54 -4.50 28.80 8.23
N ALA A 55 -3.70 29.12 7.22
CA ALA A 55 -3.66 30.46 6.63
C ALA A 55 -4.98 30.86 5.96
N LYS A 56 -5.83 29.89 5.62
CA LYS A 56 -7.17 30.08 5.03
C LYS A 56 -8.28 29.80 6.06
N ASP A 57 -8.09 30.14 7.31
CA ASP A 57 -8.98 29.82 8.45
C ASP A 57 -10.45 30.18 8.21
N SER A 58 -10.73 31.27 7.48
CA SER A 58 -12.09 31.69 7.15
C SER A 58 -12.86 30.71 6.25
N LEU A 59 -12.16 29.82 5.54
CA LEU A 59 -12.77 28.79 4.69
C LEU A 59 -13.05 27.49 5.46
N LEU A 60 -12.47 27.32 6.65
CA LEU A 60 -12.58 26.13 7.46
C LEU A 60 -13.88 26.09 8.25
N THR A 61 -14.51 24.93 8.30
CA THR A 61 -15.55 24.65 9.29
C THR A 61 -14.94 24.59 10.71
N LYS A 62 -15.75 24.70 11.76
CA LYS A 62 -15.27 24.60 13.15
C LYS A 62 -14.50 23.28 13.36
N ARG A 63 -15.05 22.12 12.92
CA ARG A 63 -14.39 20.83 13.04
C ARG A 63 -13.04 20.80 12.31
N GLN A 64 -12.98 21.26 11.06
CA GLN A 64 -11.75 21.29 10.27
C GLN A 64 -10.68 22.18 10.92
N ARG A 65 -11.07 23.32 11.50
CA ARG A 65 -10.16 24.18 12.26
C ARG A 65 -9.58 23.47 13.47
N ASP A 66 -10.43 22.80 14.24
CA ASP A 66 -10.01 22.05 15.42
C ASP A 66 -9.08 20.88 15.02
N GLU A 67 -9.32 20.21 13.89
CA GLU A 67 -8.45 19.16 13.34
C GLU A 67 -7.10 19.71 12.83
N VAL A 68 -7.09 20.83 12.12
CA VAL A 68 -5.84 21.47 11.69
C VAL A 68 -4.94 21.77 12.89
N LEU A 69 -5.49 22.36 13.96
CA LEU A 69 -4.73 22.64 15.17
C LEU A 69 -4.26 21.37 15.89
N PHE A 70 -5.07 20.33 15.88
CA PHE A 70 -4.75 19.04 16.47
C PHE A 70 -3.59 18.37 15.73
N TYR A 71 -3.65 18.27 14.41
CA TYR A 71 -2.57 17.67 13.64
C TYR A 71 -1.31 18.53 13.61
N LEU A 72 -1.38 19.85 13.54
CA LEU A 72 -0.21 20.72 13.66
C LEU A 72 0.56 20.50 14.97
N ASN A 73 -0.08 20.02 16.02
CA ASN A 73 0.60 19.62 17.24
C ASN A 73 1.45 18.35 17.08
N ASP A 74 1.01 17.39 16.27
CA ASP A 74 1.81 16.20 15.92
C ASP A 74 3.01 16.55 15.01
N TYR A 75 2.81 17.51 14.10
CA TYR A 75 3.83 17.99 13.17
C TYR A 75 4.61 19.21 13.70
N ALA A 76 4.74 19.34 15.02
CA ALA A 76 5.37 20.51 15.64
C ALA A 76 6.88 20.61 15.30
N LEU A 77 7.61 19.50 15.17
CA LEU A 77 9.02 19.51 14.78
C LEU A 77 9.21 20.02 13.35
N GLU A 78 8.34 19.64 12.44
CA GLU A 78 8.32 20.09 11.04
C GLU A 78 7.92 21.57 10.92
N CYS A 79 7.21 22.08 11.91
CA CYS A 79 6.81 23.49 11.99
C CYS A 79 7.77 24.37 12.82
N ASP A 80 8.89 23.84 13.29
CA ASP A 80 9.81 24.52 14.23
C ASP A 80 9.10 25.07 15.49
N THR A 81 8.03 24.38 15.90
CA THR A 81 7.24 24.69 17.08
C THR A 81 7.42 23.63 18.16
N VAL A 82 6.90 23.91 19.34
CA VAL A 82 6.92 22.96 20.46
C VAL A 82 5.52 22.37 20.62
N PRO A 83 5.37 21.05 20.66
CA PRO A 83 4.07 20.42 20.92
C PRO A 83 3.48 20.93 22.23
N LYS A 84 2.17 21.12 22.28
CA LYS A 84 1.47 21.44 23.52
C LYS A 84 1.56 20.28 24.50
N ASN A 85 1.55 20.55 25.80
CA ASN A 85 1.62 19.55 26.88
C ASN A 85 2.97 18.81 26.98
N ILE A 86 4.04 19.53 26.75
CA ILE A 86 5.41 19.06 26.95
C ILE A 86 5.91 19.47 28.35
N VAL A 87 6.58 18.53 29.03
CA VAL A 87 7.44 18.80 30.18
C VAL A 87 8.86 18.99 29.65
N SER A 88 9.39 20.18 29.77
CA SER A 88 10.79 20.48 29.40
C SER A 88 11.69 20.32 30.60
N TRP A 89 12.84 19.65 30.43
CA TRP A 89 13.84 19.46 31.50
C TRP A 89 15.03 20.41 31.37
N THR A 90 15.00 21.25 30.35
CA THR A 90 16.02 22.29 30.17
C THR A 90 15.38 23.64 29.88
N ASP A 91 16.01 24.72 30.30
CA ASP A 91 15.54 26.12 30.06
C ASP A 91 15.40 26.42 28.56
N LYS A 92 16.12 25.70 27.70
CA LYS A 92 16.11 25.85 26.25
C LYS A 92 15.11 24.98 25.53
N LYS A 93 14.31 24.18 26.23
CA LYS A 93 13.38 23.19 25.63
C LYS A 93 14.06 22.23 24.64
N THR A 94 15.35 22.00 24.81
CA THR A 94 16.17 21.13 23.96
C THR A 94 15.77 19.67 24.10
N PHE A 95 15.38 19.28 25.31
CA PHE A 95 14.91 17.95 25.63
C PHE A 95 13.54 18.03 26.29
N ALA A 96 12.57 17.30 25.78
CA ALA A 96 11.21 17.37 26.26
C ALA A 96 10.50 16.02 26.16
N LEU A 97 9.60 15.77 27.13
CA LEU A 97 8.70 14.61 27.15
C LEU A 97 7.27 15.10 26.94
N SER A 98 6.59 14.57 25.95
CA SER A 98 5.15 14.73 25.81
C SER A 98 4.43 13.67 26.63
N LEU A 99 3.55 14.09 27.53
CA LEU A 99 2.78 13.17 28.40
C LEU A 99 1.49 12.69 27.74
N LEU A 100 0.84 13.54 26.92
CA LEU A 100 -0.39 13.17 26.23
C LEU A 100 -0.13 12.37 24.95
N GLN A 101 1.01 12.58 24.34
CA GLN A 101 1.53 11.79 23.25
C GLN A 101 2.89 11.27 23.72
N PRO A 102 2.97 10.06 24.28
CA PRO A 102 4.21 9.54 24.84
C PRO A 102 5.32 9.61 23.80
N SER A 103 6.17 10.60 23.88
CA SER A 103 7.28 10.79 22.95
C SER A 103 8.38 11.65 23.57
N PHE A 104 9.61 11.30 23.26
CA PHE A 104 10.78 12.08 23.61
C PHE A 104 11.16 12.97 22.43
N HIS A 105 11.40 14.23 22.71
CA HIS A 105 11.80 15.21 21.71
C HIS A 105 13.15 15.80 22.08
N TYR A 106 14.02 15.90 21.10
CA TYR A 106 15.24 16.67 21.17
C TYR A 106 15.24 17.66 19.99
N ASN A 107 15.48 18.93 20.25
CA ASN A 107 15.46 19.96 19.22
C ASN A 107 16.59 20.96 19.46
N ASN A 108 17.54 21.03 18.55
CA ASN A 108 18.50 22.10 18.46
C ASN A 108 18.69 22.55 17.00
N LYS A 109 19.53 23.54 16.75
CA LYS A 109 19.75 24.13 15.42
C LYS A 109 20.26 23.09 14.38
N TYR A 110 20.99 22.07 14.80
CA TYR A 110 21.70 21.13 13.90
C TYR A 110 21.14 19.72 13.95
N PHE A 111 20.34 19.41 14.95
CA PHE A 111 19.85 18.07 15.16
C PHE A 111 18.47 18.11 15.82
N LYS A 112 17.51 17.46 15.19
CA LYS A 112 16.17 17.25 15.74
C LYS A 112 15.93 15.75 15.83
N ALA A 113 15.32 15.29 16.90
CA ALA A 113 14.97 13.89 17.06
C ALA A 113 13.65 13.74 17.81
N ARG A 114 12.89 12.70 17.43
CA ARG A 114 11.69 12.25 18.11
C ARG A 114 11.76 10.74 18.26
N ILE A 115 11.41 10.24 19.44
CA ILE A 115 11.26 8.82 19.72
C ILE A 115 9.86 8.61 20.27
N THR A 116 9.05 7.81 19.59
CA THR A 116 7.68 7.51 19.97
C THR A 116 7.55 6.01 20.23
N PRO A 117 7.14 5.56 21.42
CA PRO A 117 6.83 4.15 21.65
C PRO A 117 5.60 3.75 20.82
N ILE A 118 5.61 2.51 20.34
CA ILE A 118 4.49 1.88 19.65
C ILE A 118 3.96 0.78 20.56
N LEU A 119 2.66 0.79 20.82
CA LEU A 119 1.99 -0.22 21.63
C LEU A 119 0.55 -0.36 21.17
N GLY A 120 0.06 -1.59 21.03
CA GLY A 120 -1.36 -1.78 20.72
C GLY A 120 -1.83 -3.21 20.93
N MET A 121 -3.14 -3.34 20.94
CA MET A 121 -3.82 -4.61 21.06
C MET A 121 -5.18 -4.54 20.37
N ASP A 122 -5.51 -5.58 19.61
CA ASP A 122 -6.86 -5.83 19.08
C ASP A 122 -7.39 -7.14 19.63
N LEU A 123 -8.63 -7.13 20.07
CA LEU A 123 -9.41 -8.31 20.40
C LEU A 123 -10.43 -8.53 19.29
N ILE A 124 -10.32 -9.66 18.62
CA ILE A 124 -11.11 -9.99 17.43
C ILE A 124 -11.97 -11.21 17.77
N GLY A 125 -13.27 -10.99 17.86
CA GLY A 125 -14.27 -12.02 18.15
C GLY A 125 -15.04 -12.42 16.91
N GLY A 126 -15.40 -13.70 16.80
CA GLY A 126 -16.22 -14.23 15.73
C GLY A 126 -16.95 -15.51 16.12
N LYS A 127 -17.65 -16.14 15.17
CA LYS A 127 -18.49 -17.33 15.40
C LYS A 127 -17.75 -18.48 16.12
N LYS A 128 -16.43 -18.53 16.07
CA LYS A 128 -15.62 -19.64 16.58
C LYS A 128 -14.76 -19.28 17.81
N GLY A 129 -14.81 -18.03 18.34
CA GLY A 129 -14.12 -17.59 19.58
C GLY A 129 -13.38 -16.26 19.47
N LEU A 130 -12.26 -16.13 20.14
CA LEU A 130 -11.51 -14.91 20.30
C LEU A 130 -10.08 -15.07 19.75
N LEU A 131 -9.64 -14.07 18.99
CA LEU A 131 -8.27 -13.86 18.54
C LEU A 131 -7.75 -12.58 19.16
N MET A 132 -6.55 -12.60 19.72
CA MET A 132 -5.84 -11.45 20.21
C MET A 132 -4.66 -11.14 19.29
N LYS A 133 -4.59 -9.93 18.77
CA LYS A 133 -3.41 -9.35 18.13
C LYS A 133 -2.81 -8.35 19.08
N ARG A 134 -1.52 -8.38 19.31
CA ARG A 134 -0.79 -7.38 20.09
C ARG A 134 0.49 -6.99 19.36
N TRP A 135 0.93 -5.76 19.56
CA TRP A 135 2.18 -5.27 19.01
C TRP A 135 2.82 -4.27 19.95
N PHE A 136 4.14 -4.21 19.87
CA PHE A 136 4.94 -3.21 20.56
C PHE A 136 6.18 -2.86 19.73
N GLY A 137 6.74 -1.69 19.97
CA GLY A 137 7.90 -1.23 19.23
C GLY A 137 8.25 0.22 19.50
N ALA A 138 8.94 0.83 18.56
CA ALA A 138 9.29 2.24 18.61
C ALA A 138 9.44 2.83 17.20
N ASP A 139 9.09 4.09 17.10
CA ASP A 139 9.34 4.94 15.95
C ASP A 139 10.40 5.99 16.32
N ILE A 140 11.46 6.06 15.53
CA ILE A 140 12.58 6.98 15.71
C ILE A 140 12.68 7.84 14.46
N GLN A 141 12.67 9.14 14.64
CA GLN A 141 12.77 10.13 13.57
C GLN A 141 13.89 11.10 13.91
N MET A 142 14.78 11.38 12.98
CA MET A 142 15.89 12.28 13.16
C MET A 142 16.08 13.15 11.92
N ASP A 143 16.44 14.41 12.15
CA ASP A 143 16.85 15.33 11.11
C ASP A 143 18.21 15.95 11.45
N ILE A 144 19.11 15.91 10.50
CA ILE A 144 20.50 16.33 10.64
C ILE A 144 20.73 17.53 9.71
N VAL A 145 21.05 18.67 10.31
CA VAL A 145 21.41 19.92 9.62
C VAL A 145 20.33 20.41 8.64
N ASN A 146 19.07 19.97 8.80
CA ASN A 146 17.93 20.25 7.90
C ASN A 146 18.18 19.84 6.44
N HIS A 147 18.94 18.77 6.20
CA HIS A 147 19.23 18.22 4.87
C HIS A 147 19.25 16.69 4.80
N VAL A 148 19.37 16.03 5.94
CA VAL A 148 19.41 14.56 6.00
C VAL A 148 18.42 14.06 7.04
N SER A 149 17.42 13.33 6.60
CA SER A 149 16.48 12.63 7.47
C SER A 149 16.87 11.18 7.63
N VAL A 150 16.81 10.68 8.86
CA VAL A 150 17.00 9.28 9.21
C VAL A 150 15.82 8.85 10.05
N TRP A 151 15.21 7.72 9.74
CA TRP A 151 14.11 7.18 10.53
C TRP A 151 14.16 5.67 10.60
N ALA A 152 13.61 5.12 11.67
CA ALA A 152 13.39 3.70 11.83
C ALA A 152 12.09 3.48 12.62
N SER A 153 11.23 2.61 12.11
CA SER A 153 10.02 2.16 12.78
C SER A 153 10.09 0.65 12.91
N PHE A 154 10.18 0.17 14.13
CA PHE A 154 10.20 -1.26 14.44
C PHE A 154 8.91 -1.63 15.16
N ARG A 155 8.29 -2.72 14.73
CA ARG A 155 7.10 -3.28 15.34
C ARG A 155 7.22 -4.78 15.43
N ASP A 156 7.16 -5.29 16.65
CA ASP A 156 7.05 -6.72 16.94
C ASP A 156 5.58 -7.04 17.24
N GLN A 157 5.04 -8.04 16.53
CA GLN A 157 3.63 -8.34 16.52
C GLN A 157 3.39 -9.81 16.82
N SER A 158 2.35 -10.11 17.57
CA SER A 158 1.93 -11.49 17.78
C SER A 158 0.43 -11.65 17.66
N TYR A 159 0.05 -12.79 17.08
CA TYR A 159 -1.32 -13.28 17.10
C TYR A 159 -1.42 -14.47 18.03
N ASN A 160 -2.48 -14.52 18.84
CA ASN A 160 -2.79 -15.64 19.73
C ASN A 160 -4.30 -15.88 19.75
N GLY A 161 -4.72 -17.13 19.60
CA GLY A 161 -6.14 -17.50 19.68
C GLY A 161 -6.42 -18.92 19.19
N ASN A 162 -7.54 -19.49 19.60
CA ASN A 162 -7.92 -20.87 19.30
C ASN A 162 -8.15 -21.16 17.81
N TYR A 163 -8.23 -20.11 16.97
CA TYR A 163 -8.43 -20.23 15.52
C TYR A 163 -7.16 -20.30 14.70
N LEU A 164 -6.03 -19.97 15.30
CA LEU A 164 -4.77 -19.84 14.61
C LEU A 164 -4.10 -21.21 14.44
N SER A 165 -4.84 -22.20 13.98
CA SER A 165 -4.25 -23.38 13.38
C SER A 165 -4.19 -23.18 11.86
N ASN A 166 -3.21 -23.79 11.21
CA ASN A 166 -3.09 -23.81 9.74
C ASN A 166 -4.38 -24.27 9.03
N ASP A 167 -5.27 -24.98 9.75
CA ASP A 167 -6.54 -25.43 9.23
C ASP A 167 -7.60 -24.33 9.11
N TYR A 168 -7.57 -23.31 9.98
CA TYR A 168 -8.57 -22.25 10.04
C TYR A 168 -8.06 -20.91 9.53
N PHE A 169 -6.86 -20.52 9.91
CA PHE A 169 -6.23 -19.28 9.49
C PHE A 169 -4.75 -19.52 9.22
N PRO A 170 -4.35 -19.59 7.94
CA PRO A 170 -2.95 -19.80 7.60
C PRO A 170 -2.14 -18.55 7.96
N MET A 171 -1.08 -18.75 8.74
CA MET A 171 -0.16 -17.68 9.11
C MET A 171 1.04 -17.59 8.17
N GLN A 172 1.35 -18.64 7.41
CA GLN A 172 2.42 -18.62 6.41
C GLN A 172 2.09 -17.65 5.29
N VAL A 173 3.08 -16.84 4.88
CA VAL A 173 2.89 -15.75 3.91
C VAL A 173 2.35 -16.24 2.57
N ASP A 174 2.79 -17.38 2.08
CA ASP A 174 2.30 -18.01 0.85
C ASP A 174 0.83 -18.43 0.95
N LYS A 175 0.37 -18.81 2.13
CA LYS A 175 -1.02 -19.22 2.39
C LYS A 175 -1.94 -18.05 2.78
N MET A 176 -1.38 -16.90 3.17
CA MET A 176 -2.17 -15.72 3.53
C MET A 176 -2.87 -15.07 2.33
N TYR A 177 -2.59 -15.49 1.11
CA TYR A 177 -3.24 -14.96 -0.08
C TYR A 177 -4.77 -15.04 -0.01
N GLY A 178 -5.29 -16.18 0.41
CA GLY A 178 -6.73 -16.38 0.60
C GLY A 178 -7.31 -15.42 1.67
N ALA A 179 -6.60 -15.23 2.79
CA ALA A 179 -7.03 -14.28 3.82
C ALA A 179 -7.10 -12.84 3.30
N ARG A 180 -6.12 -12.42 2.49
CA ARG A 180 -6.13 -11.09 1.86
C ARG A 180 -7.31 -10.85 0.94
N LEU A 181 -7.71 -11.87 0.18
CA LEU A 181 -8.89 -11.77 -0.69
C LEU A 181 -10.18 -11.77 0.10
N ALA A 182 -10.26 -12.56 1.17
CA ALA A 182 -11.46 -12.69 1.97
C ALA A 182 -11.77 -11.44 2.80
N GLN A 183 -10.74 -10.81 3.38
CA GLN A 183 -10.92 -9.65 4.27
C GLN A 183 -9.84 -8.59 4.03
N PRO A 184 -9.92 -7.84 2.93
CA PRO A 184 -8.95 -6.81 2.63
C PRO A 184 -8.91 -5.68 3.67
N SER A 185 -10.01 -5.38 4.34
CA SER A 185 -10.06 -4.36 5.41
C SER A 185 -9.30 -4.78 6.67
N PHE A 186 -9.33 -6.05 7.02
CA PHE A 186 -8.60 -6.61 8.16
C PHE A 186 -7.09 -6.69 7.88
N LEU A 187 -6.73 -7.04 6.65
CA LEU A 187 -5.34 -7.24 6.21
C LEU A 187 -4.74 -6.03 5.49
N ASN A 188 -5.35 -4.85 5.59
CA ASN A 188 -4.82 -3.62 5.00
C ASN A 188 -3.45 -3.23 5.55
N GLN A 189 -3.12 -3.66 6.75
CA GLN A 189 -1.80 -3.53 7.32
C GLN A 189 -1.03 -4.82 7.04
N VAL A 190 -0.01 -4.71 6.22
CA VAL A 190 0.94 -5.80 6.05
C VAL A 190 1.80 -5.86 7.29
N ASP A 191 1.63 -6.90 8.03
CA ASP A 191 2.18 -7.05 9.36
C ASP A 191 3.65 -7.52 9.38
N GLY A 192 4.35 -7.44 8.25
CA GLY A 192 5.76 -7.79 8.15
C GLY A 192 6.02 -9.13 7.47
N CYS A 193 7.29 -9.53 7.42
CA CYS A 193 7.76 -10.63 6.59
C CYS A 193 8.26 -11.83 7.38
N GLU A 194 8.71 -11.63 8.60
CA GLU A 194 9.21 -12.74 9.42
C GLU A 194 8.06 -13.33 10.22
N TYR A 195 7.94 -14.64 10.13
CA TYR A 195 6.92 -15.41 10.80
C TYR A 195 7.54 -16.53 11.60
N LYS A 196 7.19 -16.58 12.87
CA LYS A 196 7.53 -17.68 13.76
C LYS A 196 6.25 -18.36 14.20
N GLU A 197 6.07 -19.57 13.73
CA GLU A 197 4.87 -20.37 14.01
C GLU A 197 4.86 -20.83 15.47
N ALA A 198 3.70 -20.68 16.12
CA ALA A 198 3.39 -21.26 17.42
C ALA A 198 2.09 -22.08 17.32
N LYS A 199 1.86 -22.96 18.29
CA LYS A 199 0.70 -23.91 18.26
C LYS A 199 -0.67 -23.20 18.07
N TYR A 200 -0.83 -21.99 18.64
CA TYR A 200 -2.08 -21.19 18.58
C TYR A 200 -1.80 -19.75 18.21
N GLY A 201 -0.87 -19.52 17.32
CA GLY A 201 -0.52 -18.18 16.92
C GLY A 201 0.78 -18.09 16.16
N GLY A 202 1.34 -16.90 16.13
CA GLY A 202 2.63 -16.63 15.51
C GLY A 202 3.11 -15.23 15.82
N ASP A 203 4.41 -15.06 15.69
CA ASP A 203 5.09 -13.79 15.87
C ASP A 203 5.68 -13.36 14.52
N TYR A 204 5.61 -12.09 14.22
CA TYR A 204 6.24 -11.50 13.06
C TYR A 204 6.60 -10.04 13.33
N SER A 205 7.61 -9.56 12.65
CA SER A 205 8.09 -8.19 12.83
C SER A 205 8.03 -7.40 11.54
N ASP A 206 7.79 -6.12 11.66
CA ASP A 206 7.94 -5.14 10.59
C ASP A 206 9.00 -4.13 10.99
N LEU A 207 10.01 -4.00 10.13
CA LEU A 207 11.03 -2.95 10.24
C LEU A 207 10.94 -2.09 8.99
N ARG A 208 10.61 -0.81 9.17
CA ARG A 208 10.68 0.22 8.14
C ARG A 208 11.67 1.27 8.56
N GLY A 209 12.29 1.93 7.61
CA GLY A 209 13.25 2.96 7.91
C GLY A 209 14.10 3.33 6.71
N GLY A 210 14.95 4.31 6.91
CA GLY A 210 15.84 4.74 5.85
C GLY A 210 16.62 5.99 6.19
N ILE A 211 17.42 6.36 5.21
CA ILE A 211 18.15 7.63 5.16
C ILE A 211 17.79 8.33 3.87
N ARG A 212 17.51 9.62 3.95
CA ARG A 212 17.14 10.45 2.79
C ARG A 212 17.83 11.81 2.88
N ALA A 213 18.55 12.17 1.83
CA ALA A 213 19.02 13.53 1.63
C ALA A 213 17.95 14.31 0.87
N TYR A 214 17.68 15.55 1.28
CA TYR A 214 16.64 16.37 0.69
C TYR A 214 17.07 17.84 0.54
N ALA A 215 16.45 18.50 -0.43
CA ALA A 215 16.68 19.90 -0.73
C ALA A 215 15.41 20.50 -1.39
N TRP A 216 15.49 21.77 -1.80
CA TRP A 216 14.39 22.48 -2.45
C TRP A 216 13.82 21.81 -3.72
N TRP A 217 14.61 20.99 -4.39
CA TRP A 217 14.22 20.30 -5.64
C TRP A 217 13.60 18.92 -5.38
N GLY A 218 13.69 18.39 -4.17
CA GLY A 218 13.20 17.05 -3.83
C GLY A 218 14.14 16.27 -2.94
N SER A 219 14.13 14.95 -3.07
CA SER A 219 14.91 14.07 -2.20
C SER A 219 15.42 12.82 -2.90
N ILE A 220 16.50 12.26 -2.36
CA ILE A 220 17.07 10.97 -2.74
C ILE A 220 17.39 10.16 -1.49
N GLY A 221 17.11 8.86 -1.50
CA GLY A 221 17.38 8.03 -0.32
C GLY A 221 17.39 6.54 -0.57
N LEU A 222 17.93 5.83 0.43
CA LEU A 222 17.82 4.38 0.57
C LEU A 222 16.83 4.10 1.71
N VAL A 223 15.72 3.47 1.38
CA VAL A 223 14.62 3.27 2.31
C VAL A 223 14.06 1.85 2.21
N LYS A 224 13.50 1.35 3.30
CA LYS A 224 12.62 0.19 3.33
C LYS A 224 11.26 0.66 3.79
N ASP A 225 10.28 0.68 2.90
CA ASP A 225 8.95 1.20 3.20
C ASP A 225 7.86 0.55 2.33
N VAL A 226 6.60 0.81 2.70
CA VAL A 226 5.41 0.51 1.91
C VAL A 226 5.06 1.72 1.06
N ILE A 227 4.82 1.52 -0.23
CA ILE A 227 4.50 2.60 -1.17
C ILE A 227 3.16 2.35 -1.88
N GLN A 228 2.47 3.44 -2.20
CA GLN A 228 1.26 3.43 -3.01
C GLN A 228 1.39 4.45 -4.16
N TRP A 229 1.13 4.01 -5.38
CA TRP A 229 1.13 4.85 -6.58
C TRP A 229 -0.25 4.87 -7.22
N GLY A 230 -0.80 6.05 -7.42
CA GLY A 230 -2.15 6.31 -7.91
C GLY A 230 -3.13 6.65 -6.79
N ASP A 231 -4.14 7.44 -7.16
CA ASP A 231 -5.26 7.78 -6.27
C ASP A 231 -6.18 6.57 -6.11
N ALA A 232 -6.43 6.18 -4.88
CA ALA A 232 -7.40 5.14 -4.54
C ALA A 232 -7.64 5.11 -3.02
N TYR A 233 -8.84 4.74 -2.61
CA TYR A 233 -9.22 4.53 -1.21
C TYR A 233 -9.20 3.04 -0.84
N ASN A 234 -9.48 2.14 -1.80
CA ASN A 234 -9.44 0.68 -1.61
C ASN A 234 -8.23 0.03 -2.33
N GLY A 235 -7.04 0.65 -2.24
CA GLY A 235 -5.81 0.18 -2.87
C GLY A 235 -5.72 0.45 -4.36
N SER A 236 -4.56 0.90 -4.83
CA SER A 236 -4.33 1.19 -6.25
C SER A 236 -4.13 -0.09 -7.07
N ASN A 237 -4.42 -0.01 -8.38
CA ASN A 237 -4.11 -1.06 -9.34
C ASN A 237 -2.72 -0.90 -9.98
N ILE A 238 -1.96 0.15 -9.64
CA ILE A 238 -0.57 0.36 -10.05
C ILE A 238 0.36 -0.23 -8.98
N ILE A 239 0.52 0.46 -7.86
CA ILE A 239 1.16 -0.06 -6.65
C ILE A 239 0.17 0.20 -5.50
N SER A 240 -0.34 -0.86 -4.91
CA SER A 240 -1.53 -0.80 -4.05
C SER A 240 -1.27 -0.29 -2.63
N GLY A 241 -0.04 -0.32 -2.16
CA GLY A 241 0.27 -0.09 -0.74
C GLY A 241 -0.07 -1.28 0.16
N ARG A 242 -0.37 -2.45 -0.42
CA ARG A 242 -0.77 -3.68 0.31
C ARG A 242 0.27 -4.80 0.29
N ALA A 243 1.39 -4.60 -0.40
CA ALA A 243 2.53 -5.49 -0.31
C ALA A 243 3.42 -5.12 0.89
N PRO A 244 4.14 -6.08 1.49
CA PRO A 244 5.13 -5.80 2.53
C PRO A 244 6.14 -4.75 2.10
N SER A 245 6.69 -4.03 3.09
CA SER A 245 7.80 -3.11 2.88
C SER A 245 8.99 -3.83 2.24
N PHE A 246 9.64 -3.19 1.28
CA PHE A 246 10.84 -3.69 0.64
C PHE A 246 11.91 -2.61 0.52
N PRO A 247 13.20 -2.98 0.53
CA PRO A 247 14.29 -2.02 0.36
C PRO A 247 14.26 -1.41 -1.04
N MET A 248 14.51 -0.09 -1.13
CA MET A 248 14.55 0.61 -2.41
C MET A 248 15.40 1.89 -2.34
N LEU A 249 16.06 2.21 -3.44
CA LEU A 249 16.50 3.56 -3.72
C LEU A 249 15.31 4.37 -4.20
N THR A 250 15.15 5.57 -3.69
CA THR A 250 14.07 6.48 -4.07
C THR A 250 14.64 7.80 -4.56
N LEU A 251 14.04 8.37 -5.59
CA LEU A 251 14.27 9.74 -6.04
C LEU A 251 12.91 10.42 -6.21
N ASN A 252 12.70 11.52 -5.52
CA ASN A 252 11.56 12.40 -5.74
C ASN A 252 12.11 13.75 -6.21
N LEU A 253 11.73 14.19 -7.41
CA LEU A 253 12.08 15.50 -7.94
C LEU A 253 10.82 16.35 -8.06
N ARG A 254 10.81 17.50 -7.38
CA ARG A 254 9.71 18.46 -7.38
C ARG A 254 10.25 19.88 -7.53
N PRO A 255 10.89 20.21 -8.67
CA PRO A 255 11.53 21.52 -8.87
C PRO A 255 10.53 22.66 -8.98
N CYS A 256 9.26 22.36 -9.27
CA CYS A 256 8.18 23.34 -9.41
C CYS A 256 6.81 22.72 -9.05
N LYS A 257 5.80 23.58 -8.84
CA LYS A 257 4.47 23.15 -8.36
C LYS A 257 3.66 22.33 -9.37
N TRP A 258 4.03 22.37 -10.65
CA TRP A 258 3.29 21.69 -11.73
C TRP A 258 3.96 20.39 -12.22
N PHE A 259 5.14 20.03 -11.69
CA PHE A 259 5.88 18.84 -12.11
C PHE A 259 6.43 18.08 -10.92
N GLU A 260 6.25 16.76 -10.93
CA GLU A 260 6.85 15.81 -10.00
C GLU A 260 7.33 14.58 -10.76
N LEU A 261 8.54 14.11 -10.47
CA LEU A 261 9.07 12.81 -10.88
C LEU A 261 9.32 11.98 -9.62
N ASN A 262 8.69 10.82 -9.56
CA ASN A 262 9.00 9.77 -8.60
C ASN A 262 9.71 8.61 -9.31
N TYR A 263 10.78 8.13 -8.71
CA TYR A 263 11.52 6.97 -9.18
C TYR A 263 11.85 6.06 -8.01
N ILE A 264 11.76 4.77 -8.24
CA ILE A 264 12.23 3.73 -7.32
C ILE A 264 13.08 2.70 -8.05
N HIS A 265 14.09 2.17 -7.33
CA HIS A 265 14.79 0.96 -7.69
C HIS A 265 14.81 0.06 -6.48
N GLY A 266 14.03 -1.04 -6.50
CA GLY A 266 13.72 -1.85 -5.33
C GLY A 266 14.21 -3.30 -5.44
N TRP A 267 14.50 -3.88 -4.28
CA TRP A 267 14.81 -5.29 -4.10
C TRP A 267 13.55 -6.00 -3.62
N LEU A 268 12.97 -6.82 -4.51
CA LEU A 268 11.75 -7.56 -4.21
C LEU A 268 12.08 -8.95 -3.68
N VAL A 269 11.16 -9.54 -2.93
CA VAL A 269 11.29 -10.92 -2.48
C VAL A 269 10.70 -11.84 -3.55
N SER A 270 11.53 -12.77 -4.05
CA SER A 270 11.12 -13.81 -4.98
C SER A 270 10.80 -15.10 -4.23
N ASN A 271 9.72 -15.79 -4.64
CA ASN A 271 9.38 -17.13 -4.15
C ASN A 271 9.90 -18.24 -5.06
N VAL A 272 10.63 -17.89 -6.11
CA VAL A 272 11.26 -18.84 -7.01
C VAL A 272 12.62 -19.22 -6.48
N ILE A 273 12.82 -20.53 -6.26
CA ILE A 273 14.08 -21.07 -5.76
C ILE A 273 15.10 -21.16 -6.91
N ASP A 274 16.30 -20.64 -6.67
CA ASP A 274 17.46 -20.87 -7.55
C ASP A 274 18.14 -22.20 -7.15
N SER A 275 17.83 -23.26 -7.85
CA SER A 275 18.39 -24.59 -7.58
C SER A 275 19.91 -24.68 -7.77
N THR A 276 20.53 -23.71 -8.42
CA THR A 276 21.98 -23.64 -8.62
C THR A 276 22.72 -23.02 -7.43
N LYS A 277 22.00 -22.29 -6.57
CA LYS A 277 22.56 -21.58 -5.43
C LYS A 277 22.06 -22.19 -4.13
N TYR A 278 22.91 -22.98 -3.51
CA TYR A 278 22.61 -23.58 -2.19
C TYR A 278 23.83 -23.53 -1.29
N TYR A 279 23.60 -23.66 0.01
CA TYR A 279 24.59 -23.95 1.02
C TYR A 279 24.22 -25.25 1.75
N VAL A 280 25.24 -25.92 2.26
CA VAL A 280 25.06 -27.15 3.01
C VAL A 280 25.05 -26.80 4.50
N GLU A 281 23.99 -27.15 5.19
CA GLU A 281 23.87 -27.05 6.63
C GLU A 281 24.13 -28.43 7.23
N ASN A 282 25.06 -28.48 8.16
CA ASN A 282 25.39 -29.70 8.90
C ASN A 282 24.68 -29.66 10.26
N TYR A 283 23.82 -30.62 10.52
CA TYR A 283 23.19 -30.79 11.82
C TYR A 283 24.08 -31.62 12.76
N ASN A 284 23.92 -31.45 14.07
CA ASN A 284 24.73 -32.10 15.08
C ASN A 284 24.61 -33.64 15.11
N ASP A 285 23.60 -34.18 14.43
CA ASP A 285 23.34 -35.63 14.27
C ASP A 285 24.02 -36.24 13.03
N GLY A 286 24.85 -35.46 12.34
CA GLY A 286 25.54 -35.91 11.13
C GLY A 286 24.68 -35.82 9.85
N VAL A 287 23.45 -35.34 9.96
CA VAL A 287 22.59 -35.09 8.80
C VAL A 287 23.02 -33.80 8.11
N THR A 288 23.10 -33.83 6.79
CA THR A 288 23.35 -32.64 5.96
C THR A 288 22.10 -32.28 5.16
N ALA A 289 21.71 -31.01 5.17
CA ALA A 289 20.63 -30.50 4.33
C ALA A 289 21.11 -29.42 3.38
N LYS A 290 20.63 -29.45 2.13
CA LYS A 290 20.84 -28.37 1.17
C LYS A 290 19.77 -27.30 1.39
N LYS A 291 20.20 -26.08 1.71
CA LYS A 291 19.32 -24.92 1.77
C LYS A 291 19.53 -24.06 0.53
N TYR A 292 18.51 -23.97 -0.28
CA TYR A 292 18.52 -23.21 -1.53
C TYR A 292 18.23 -21.74 -1.26
N ARG A 293 18.76 -20.87 -2.13
CA ARG A 293 18.47 -19.42 -2.10
C ARG A 293 17.35 -19.07 -3.09
N PRO A 294 16.47 -18.13 -2.74
CA PRO A 294 15.54 -17.60 -3.72
C PRO A 294 16.30 -16.85 -4.83
N GLN A 295 15.73 -16.82 -6.01
CA GLN A 295 16.22 -16.06 -7.14
C GLN A 295 16.16 -14.56 -6.84
N ASN A 296 17.18 -13.79 -7.21
CA ASN A 296 17.14 -12.35 -7.05
C ASN A 296 16.01 -11.75 -7.92
N LYS A 297 15.35 -10.72 -7.40
CA LYS A 297 14.28 -10.03 -8.09
C LYS A 297 14.35 -8.53 -7.80
N PHE A 298 14.25 -7.73 -8.85
CA PHE A 298 14.37 -6.28 -8.78
C PHE A 298 13.21 -5.61 -9.50
N ILE A 299 12.97 -4.37 -9.12
CA ILE A 299 12.03 -3.47 -9.80
C ILE A 299 12.71 -2.12 -10.04
N ALA A 300 12.57 -1.57 -11.24
CA ALA A 300 12.75 -0.14 -11.47
C ALA A 300 11.43 0.44 -11.96
N ALA A 301 11.00 1.55 -11.40
CA ALA A 301 9.76 2.21 -11.80
C ALA A 301 9.90 3.72 -11.71
N ASN A 302 9.24 4.43 -12.62
CA ASN A 302 9.11 5.88 -12.57
C ASN A 302 7.67 6.32 -12.81
N MET A 303 7.33 7.49 -12.29
CA MET A 303 6.07 8.18 -12.54
C MET A 303 6.30 9.68 -12.62
N LEU A 304 5.96 10.26 -13.76
CA LEU A 304 5.93 11.69 -13.99
C LEU A 304 4.51 12.18 -13.77
N THR A 305 4.34 13.16 -12.90
CA THR A 305 3.05 13.80 -12.63
C THR A 305 3.10 15.26 -13.05
N PHE A 306 2.15 15.66 -13.87
CA PHE A 306 1.95 17.03 -14.32
C PHE A 306 0.67 17.58 -13.72
N THR A 307 0.75 18.79 -13.16
CA THR A 307 -0.39 19.54 -12.60
C THR A 307 -0.61 20.80 -13.44
N PRO A 308 -1.24 20.68 -14.64
CA PRO A 308 -1.36 21.79 -15.58
C PRO A 308 -2.23 22.92 -15.04
N ILE A 309 -3.20 22.59 -14.21
CA ILE A 309 -4.04 23.52 -13.45
C ILE A 309 -4.21 22.98 -12.03
N GLN A 310 -4.40 23.88 -11.08
CA GLN A 310 -4.60 23.49 -9.69
C GLN A 310 -5.76 22.52 -9.55
N GLY A 311 -5.50 21.36 -8.90
CA GLY A 311 -6.49 20.30 -8.70
C GLY A 311 -6.62 19.28 -9.82
N LEU A 312 -5.84 19.36 -10.91
CA LEU A 312 -5.77 18.35 -11.96
C LEU A 312 -4.36 17.76 -12.03
N ASN A 313 -4.22 16.49 -11.74
CA ASN A 313 -2.96 15.73 -11.86
C ASN A 313 -3.09 14.73 -13.02
N LEU A 314 -2.13 14.75 -13.92
CA LEU A 314 -1.98 13.80 -15.02
C LEU A 314 -0.65 13.08 -14.84
N SER A 315 -0.68 11.77 -14.71
CA SER A 315 0.52 10.98 -14.45
C SER A 315 0.72 9.92 -15.50
N LEU A 316 1.97 9.76 -15.90
CA LEU A 316 2.45 8.73 -16.82
C LEU A 316 3.66 8.07 -16.17
N GLY A 317 3.69 6.75 -16.17
CA GLY A 317 4.83 6.01 -15.66
C GLY A 317 5.07 4.70 -16.37
N ASN A 318 6.24 4.14 -16.12
CA ASN A 318 6.58 2.81 -16.57
C ASN A 318 7.44 2.09 -15.53
N ALA A 319 7.46 0.78 -15.62
CA ALA A 319 8.22 -0.06 -14.72
C ALA A 319 8.82 -1.24 -15.47
N ILE A 320 9.84 -1.84 -14.85
CA ILE A 320 10.41 -3.11 -15.28
C ILE A 320 10.68 -3.97 -14.04
N VAL A 321 10.28 -5.25 -14.12
CA VAL A 321 10.69 -6.29 -13.15
C VAL A 321 11.70 -7.18 -13.84
N TYR A 322 12.83 -7.43 -13.19
CA TYR A 322 13.90 -8.26 -13.72
C TYR A 322 14.51 -9.15 -12.64
N ALA A 323 15.05 -10.30 -13.07
CA ALA A 323 15.57 -11.34 -12.21
C ALA A 323 16.98 -11.75 -12.68
N GLU A 324 17.97 -10.95 -12.32
CA GLU A 324 19.36 -11.14 -12.66
C GLU A 324 20.21 -11.38 -11.40
N ASN A 325 21.45 -11.85 -11.60
CA ASN A 325 22.37 -12.05 -10.46
C ASN A 325 22.75 -10.75 -9.76
N ASN A 326 22.82 -9.66 -10.53
CA ASN A 326 23.22 -8.33 -10.06
C ASN A 326 22.22 -7.28 -10.53
N VAL A 327 22.26 -6.14 -9.86
CA VAL A 327 21.51 -4.96 -10.25
C VAL A 327 21.99 -4.45 -11.61
N GLN A 328 21.06 -4.19 -12.52
CA GLN A 328 21.38 -3.67 -13.87
C GLN A 328 21.48 -2.14 -13.83
N ALA A 329 22.70 -1.62 -14.05
CA ALA A 329 22.98 -0.19 -13.95
C ALA A 329 22.17 0.68 -14.93
N ALA A 330 21.79 0.13 -16.09
CA ALA A 330 21.00 0.85 -17.08
C ALA A 330 19.61 1.25 -16.57
N TYR A 331 19.06 0.53 -15.57
CA TYR A 331 17.76 0.85 -14.97
C TYR A 331 17.83 1.92 -13.87
N PHE A 332 19.02 2.45 -13.54
CA PHE A 332 19.15 3.61 -12.65
C PHE A 332 18.87 4.95 -13.33
N ILE A 333 18.54 4.98 -14.62
CA ILE A 333 18.15 6.20 -15.32
C ILE A 333 16.69 6.53 -14.95
N PRO A 334 16.40 7.57 -14.13
CA PRO A 334 15.09 7.76 -13.52
C PRO A 334 13.96 8.11 -14.48
N ILE A 335 14.30 8.69 -15.64
CA ILE A 335 13.32 9.14 -16.65
C ILE A 335 13.23 8.18 -17.85
N ALA A 336 13.91 7.05 -17.79
CA ALA A 336 14.00 6.14 -18.92
C ALA A 336 12.67 5.44 -19.20
N TYR A 337 12.43 5.15 -20.45
CA TYR A 337 11.45 4.16 -20.88
C TYR A 337 12.13 2.79 -20.88
N TYR A 338 11.91 2.00 -19.82
CA TYR A 338 12.68 0.79 -19.53
C TYR A 338 12.57 -0.28 -20.61
N LYS A 339 11.42 -0.39 -21.28
CA LYS A 339 11.26 -1.33 -22.39
C LYS A 339 12.25 -1.08 -23.53
N SER A 340 12.61 0.18 -23.81
CA SER A 340 13.61 0.50 -24.83
C SER A 340 15.01 0.08 -24.40
N ILE A 341 15.32 0.21 -23.11
CA ILE A 341 16.61 -0.26 -22.55
C ILE A 341 16.69 -1.79 -22.63
N ASP A 342 15.61 -2.47 -22.24
CA ASP A 342 15.50 -3.93 -22.33
C ASP A 342 15.75 -4.43 -23.76
N HIS A 343 15.06 -3.87 -24.74
CA HIS A 343 15.25 -4.21 -26.15
C HIS A 343 16.67 -3.95 -26.65
N LEU A 344 17.35 -2.91 -26.13
CA LEU A 344 18.74 -2.63 -26.46
C LEU A 344 19.69 -3.70 -25.89
N LEU A 345 19.46 -4.10 -24.64
CA LEU A 345 20.30 -5.09 -23.94
C LEU A 345 20.10 -6.52 -24.47
N THR A 346 18.89 -6.82 -24.95
CA THR A 346 18.52 -8.18 -25.41
C THR A 346 18.56 -8.35 -26.93
N LYS A 347 18.91 -7.32 -27.68
CA LYS A 347 18.91 -7.31 -29.16
C LYS A 347 19.77 -8.44 -29.74
N GLY A 348 19.13 -9.31 -30.54
CA GLY A 348 19.80 -10.41 -31.26
C GLY A 348 19.94 -11.71 -30.46
N LEU A 349 19.53 -11.74 -29.21
CA LEU A 349 19.53 -12.93 -28.37
C LEU A 349 18.09 -13.47 -28.25
N HIS A 350 17.68 -14.34 -29.15
CA HIS A 350 16.43 -15.06 -29.05
C HIS A 350 16.48 -15.99 -27.82
N ASN A 351 15.66 -15.83 -26.83
CA ASN A 351 15.52 -16.56 -25.57
C ASN A 351 16.12 -15.89 -24.31
N THR A 352 16.47 -14.61 -24.35
CA THR A 352 16.94 -13.88 -23.17
C THR A 352 15.86 -12.95 -22.58
N GLU A 353 14.59 -13.24 -22.76
CA GLU A 353 13.49 -12.52 -22.14
C GLU A 353 13.48 -12.77 -20.64
N ASN A 354 14.28 -12.02 -19.88
CA ASN A 354 14.33 -12.09 -18.43
C ASN A 354 13.74 -10.85 -17.76
N GLN A 355 12.83 -10.13 -18.45
CA GLN A 355 12.37 -8.83 -17.98
C GLN A 355 10.91 -8.62 -18.37
N ASN A 356 10.14 -8.10 -17.42
CA ASN A 356 8.75 -7.76 -17.62
C ASN A 356 8.55 -6.25 -17.50
N SER A 357 8.10 -5.59 -18.57
CA SER A 357 7.95 -4.12 -18.65
C SER A 357 6.49 -3.71 -18.71
N MET A 358 6.11 -2.74 -17.90
CA MET A 358 4.75 -2.24 -17.73
C MET A 358 4.69 -0.73 -18.00
N ILE A 359 3.49 -0.26 -18.39
CA ILE A 359 3.16 1.17 -18.53
C ILE A 359 1.91 1.44 -17.74
N PHE A 360 1.81 2.61 -17.13
CA PHE A 360 0.63 3.00 -16.39
C PHE A 360 0.35 4.50 -16.49
N PHE A 361 -0.94 4.83 -16.34
CA PHE A 361 -1.48 6.18 -16.40
C PHE A 361 -2.35 6.41 -15.18
N ASN A 362 -2.35 7.63 -14.67
CA ASN A 362 -3.28 8.07 -13.63
C ASN A 362 -3.76 9.48 -13.92
N ILE A 363 -5.04 9.71 -13.69
CA ILE A 363 -5.67 11.02 -13.75
C ILE A 363 -6.43 11.25 -12.44
N SER A 364 -6.32 12.46 -11.90
CA SER A 364 -6.96 12.85 -10.65
C SER A 364 -7.42 14.30 -10.76
N SER A 365 -8.70 14.56 -10.52
CA SER A 365 -9.30 15.89 -10.60
C SER A 365 -10.06 16.25 -9.35
N ARG A 366 -9.67 17.35 -8.71
CA ARG A 366 -10.36 18.05 -7.62
C ARG A 366 -10.77 19.47 -8.06
N ASN A 367 -11.07 19.66 -9.36
CA ASN A 367 -11.42 20.97 -9.94
C ASN A 367 -12.84 21.41 -9.60
N ILE A 368 -13.74 20.46 -9.32
CA ILE A 368 -15.09 20.73 -8.84
C ILE A 368 -15.05 20.65 -7.32
N LYS A 369 -15.47 21.73 -6.65
CA LYS A 369 -15.53 21.77 -5.19
C LYS A 369 -16.42 20.63 -4.68
N HIS A 370 -16.00 19.97 -3.60
CA HIS A 370 -16.65 18.82 -3.00
C HIS A 370 -16.59 17.52 -3.81
N LEU A 371 -15.87 17.48 -4.94
CA LEU A 371 -15.79 16.30 -5.80
C LEU A 371 -14.34 16.00 -6.19
N HIS A 372 -13.91 14.80 -5.91
CA HIS A 372 -12.70 14.18 -6.44
C HIS A 372 -13.08 13.09 -7.43
N LEU A 373 -12.61 13.19 -8.66
CA LEU A 373 -12.71 12.14 -9.68
C LEU A 373 -11.31 11.65 -10.03
N TYR A 374 -11.16 10.35 -10.16
CA TYR A 374 -9.87 9.78 -10.54
C TYR A 374 -10.03 8.48 -11.32
N GLY A 375 -8.97 8.16 -12.05
CA GLY A 375 -8.88 6.91 -12.78
C GLY A 375 -7.45 6.53 -13.06
N SER A 376 -7.19 5.25 -13.16
CA SER A 376 -5.88 4.71 -13.47
C SER A 376 -5.97 3.49 -14.38
N VAL A 377 -4.95 3.31 -15.22
CA VAL A 377 -4.80 2.18 -16.13
C VAL A 377 -3.39 1.62 -15.95
N PHE A 378 -3.30 0.32 -15.81
CA PHE A 378 -2.05 -0.44 -15.78
C PHE A 378 -2.03 -1.44 -16.94
N LEU A 379 -0.97 -1.44 -17.71
CA LEU A 379 -0.78 -2.26 -18.90
C LEU A 379 0.48 -3.11 -18.68
N ASP A 380 0.30 -4.42 -18.51
CA ASP A 380 1.41 -5.36 -18.35
C ASP A 380 2.14 -5.57 -19.69
N GLU A 381 1.41 -5.88 -20.73
CA GLU A 381 1.93 -6.00 -22.10
C GLU A 381 0.98 -5.29 -23.07
N PHE A 382 1.47 -4.26 -23.76
CA PHE A 382 0.68 -3.56 -24.76
C PHE A 382 1.08 -3.94 -26.18
N ASN A 383 0.11 -4.42 -26.95
CA ASN A 383 0.24 -4.66 -28.38
C ASN A 383 -0.89 -3.98 -29.16
N SER A 384 -0.55 -2.98 -29.95
CA SER A 384 -1.53 -2.22 -30.75
C SER A 384 -2.28 -3.06 -31.77
N GLN A 385 -1.69 -4.15 -32.27
CA GLN A 385 -2.35 -5.08 -33.19
C GLN A 385 -3.55 -5.77 -32.54
N ARG A 386 -3.54 -5.96 -31.22
CA ARG A 386 -4.66 -6.53 -30.46
C ARG A 386 -5.86 -5.59 -30.37
N LEU A 387 -5.71 -4.31 -30.75
CA LEU A 387 -6.83 -3.35 -30.83
C LEU A 387 -7.53 -3.35 -32.19
N LYS A 388 -6.95 -4.00 -33.20
CA LYS A 388 -7.55 -4.05 -34.54
C LYS A 388 -8.80 -4.91 -34.57
N LYS A 389 -9.82 -4.44 -35.32
CA LYS A 389 -11.06 -5.19 -35.54
C LYS A 389 -10.74 -6.57 -36.12
N GLY A 390 -11.32 -7.62 -35.56
CA GLY A 390 -11.08 -9.02 -35.96
C GLY A 390 -9.93 -9.73 -35.24
N ASN A 391 -9.16 -9.03 -34.38
CA ASN A 391 -8.21 -9.70 -33.52
C ASN A 391 -8.91 -10.23 -32.26
N GLU A 392 -8.84 -11.53 -32.03
CA GLU A 392 -9.46 -12.18 -30.87
C GLU A 392 -8.63 -12.02 -29.59
N LYS A 393 -7.32 -11.74 -29.71
CA LYS A 393 -6.41 -11.58 -28.60
C LYS A 393 -6.62 -10.22 -27.90
N ARG A 394 -6.52 -10.19 -26.59
CA ARG A 394 -6.74 -9.00 -25.75
C ARG A 394 -5.46 -8.56 -25.07
N ASN A 395 -5.32 -7.25 -24.84
CA ASN A 395 -4.24 -6.74 -24.01
C ASN A 395 -4.53 -7.06 -22.52
N PRO A 396 -3.54 -7.53 -21.74
CA PRO A 396 -3.63 -7.63 -20.30
C PRO A 396 -3.54 -6.24 -19.68
N TRP A 397 -4.67 -5.72 -19.22
CA TRP A 397 -4.76 -4.42 -18.57
C TRP A 397 -5.63 -4.48 -17.32
N SER A 398 -5.34 -3.59 -16.40
CA SER A 398 -6.17 -3.30 -15.23
C SER A 398 -6.56 -1.84 -15.26
N TYR A 399 -7.82 -1.55 -14.97
CA TYR A 399 -8.26 -0.17 -14.78
C TYR A 399 -9.06 -0.01 -13.50
N LYS A 400 -8.92 1.16 -12.91
CA LYS A 400 -9.68 1.60 -11.76
C LYS A 400 -10.25 2.97 -12.05
N VAL A 401 -11.50 3.18 -11.69
CA VAL A 401 -12.17 4.49 -11.69
C VAL A 401 -12.82 4.69 -10.33
N GLY A 402 -12.83 5.93 -9.88
CA GLY A 402 -13.45 6.23 -8.60
C GLY A 402 -13.80 7.70 -8.44
N PHE A 403 -14.59 7.94 -7.39
CA PHE A 403 -14.98 9.27 -6.95
C PHE A 403 -15.02 9.37 -5.42
N ASN A 404 -14.90 10.59 -4.93
CA ASN A 404 -15.19 10.95 -3.55
C ASN A 404 -15.94 12.28 -3.53
N VAL A 405 -17.14 12.27 -2.95
CA VAL A 405 -17.94 13.48 -2.69
C VAL A 405 -17.82 13.78 -1.21
N SER A 406 -17.30 14.96 -0.85
CA SER A 406 -17.03 15.34 0.53
C SER A 406 -17.74 16.63 0.92
N ASN A 407 -18.29 16.68 2.14
CA ASN A 407 -18.96 17.84 2.73
C ASN A 407 -20.14 18.41 1.92
N TRP A 408 -20.76 17.60 1.05
CA TRP A 408 -21.92 17.97 0.25
C TRP A 408 -22.83 16.76 -0.01
N PRO A 409 -24.17 16.88 0.08
CA PRO A 409 -24.92 18.01 0.66
C PRO A 409 -24.82 18.07 2.19
N VAL A 410 -24.32 17.01 2.86
CA VAL A 410 -24.22 16.91 4.32
C VAL A 410 -22.80 17.25 4.75
N LYS A 411 -22.67 18.19 5.69
CA LYS A 411 -21.36 18.54 6.28
C LYS A 411 -20.75 17.36 7.04
N ASN A 412 -19.45 17.25 6.98
CA ASN A 412 -18.66 16.20 7.65
C ASN A 412 -18.92 14.77 7.12
N LEU A 413 -19.66 14.64 6.04
CA LEU A 413 -19.95 13.37 5.37
C LEU A 413 -19.16 13.28 4.07
N SER A 414 -18.54 12.13 3.79
CA SER A 414 -18.04 11.82 2.47
C SER A 414 -18.59 10.50 1.96
N VAL A 415 -18.79 10.41 0.65
CA VAL A 415 -19.23 9.20 -0.05
C VAL A 415 -18.23 8.87 -1.12
N GLN A 416 -17.71 7.66 -1.07
CA GLN A 416 -16.69 7.15 -1.98
C GLN A 416 -17.24 5.99 -2.79
N GLY A 417 -16.83 5.90 -4.06
CA GLY A 417 -17.14 4.75 -4.91
C GLY A 417 -15.96 4.43 -5.79
N GLU A 418 -15.62 3.15 -5.91
CA GLU A 418 -14.57 2.65 -6.78
C GLU A 418 -15.02 1.42 -7.55
N PHE A 419 -14.57 1.31 -8.77
CA PHE A 419 -14.68 0.13 -9.60
C PHE A 419 -13.31 -0.22 -10.16
N THR A 420 -12.87 -1.45 -9.89
CA THR A 420 -11.61 -1.99 -10.41
C THR A 420 -11.90 -3.22 -11.25
N ARG A 421 -11.26 -3.33 -12.40
CA ARG A 421 -11.37 -4.49 -13.26
C ARG A 421 -10.02 -4.83 -13.86
N THR A 422 -9.63 -6.10 -13.75
CA THR A 422 -8.32 -6.60 -14.19
C THR A 422 -8.52 -7.77 -15.13
N ASN A 423 -7.98 -7.66 -16.34
CA ASN A 423 -8.09 -8.69 -17.36
C ASN A 423 -7.24 -9.93 -17.04
N ILE A 424 -7.41 -10.97 -17.84
CA ILE A 424 -6.65 -12.23 -17.80
C ILE A 424 -5.16 -11.92 -17.97
N ILE A 425 -4.31 -12.64 -17.21
CA ILE A 425 -2.83 -12.62 -17.28
C ILE A 425 -2.19 -11.26 -16.90
N ASN A 426 -2.97 -10.27 -16.49
CA ASN A 426 -2.39 -9.03 -15.99
C ASN A 426 -1.65 -9.29 -14.65
N TYR A 427 -0.49 -8.66 -14.44
CA TYR A 427 0.42 -8.87 -13.31
C TYR A 427 1.18 -10.21 -13.30
N LYS A 428 1.01 -11.05 -14.31
CA LYS A 428 1.65 -12.35 -14.43
C LYS A 428 2.70 -12.34 -15.54
N HIS A 429 3.68 -13.23 -15.44
CA HIS A 429 4.66 -13.47 -16.49
C HIS A 429 4.92 -14.97 -16.64
N SER A 430 5.35 -15.42 -17.84
CA SER A 430 5.70 -16.82 -18.11
C SER A 430 6.85 -17.32 -17.24
N ILE A 431 7.73 -16.41 -16.83
CA ILE A 431 8.77 -16.64 -15.83
C ILE A 431 8.26 -16.13 -14.49
N SER A 432 8.01 -17.01 -13.54
CA SER A 432 7.36 -16.68 -12.26
C SER A 432 8.11 -15.62 -11.46
N ALA A 433 9.44 -15.54 -11.57
CA ALA A 433 10.23 -14.50 -10.92
C ALA A 433 9.92 -13.09 -11.42
N LEU A 434 9.35 -12.94 -12.63
CA LEU A 434 9.08 -11.65 -13.27
C LEU A 434 7.65 -11.14 -13.07
N THR A 435 6.84 -11.83 -12.27
CA THR A 435 5.49 -11.40 -11.91
C THR A 435 5.52 -10.06 -11.16
N TRP A 436 4.46 -9.26 -11.29
CA TRP A 436 4.28 -7.99 -10.54
C TRP A 436 3.91 -8.25 -9.07
N SER A 437 4.86 -8.81 -8.32
CA SER A 437 4.65 -9.25 -6.93
C SER A 437 5.94 -9.16 -6.10
N SER A 438 5.79 -9.08 -4.79
CA SER A 438 6.85 -9.23 -3.79
C SER A 438 6.33 -10.09 -2.66
N ASN A 439 7.10 -11.11 -2.23
CA ASN A 439 6.73 -12.01 -1.13
C ASN A 439 5.30 -12.57 -1.26
N SER A 440 4.94 -13.10 -2.44
CA SER A 440 3.60 -13.59 -2.81
C SER A 440 2.47 -12.54 -2.83
N TYR A 441 2.77 -11.27 -2.56
CA TYR A 441 1.80 -10.18 -2.63
C TYR A 441 1.83 -9.53 -4.02
N CYS A 442 0.68 -9.44 -4.68
CA CYS A 442 0.56 -8.62 -5.89
C CYS A 442 0.84 -7.14 -5.54
N LEU A 443 1.72 -6.49 -6.29
CA LEU A 443 2.00 -5.06 -6.09
C LEU A 443 0.83 -4.19 -6.55
N GLY A 444 0.05 -4.65 -7.53
CA GLY A 444 -1.14 -3.98 -8.05
C GLY A 444 -2.42 -4.36 -7.31
N SER A 445 -3.51 -4.60 -8.05
CA SER A 445 -4.80 -5.00 -7.46
C SER A 445 -4.65 -6.25 -6.59
N TYR A 446 -5.17 -6.21 -5.36
CA TYR A 446 -5.08 -7.30 -4.40
C TYR A 446 -5.76 -8.60 -4.87
N LEU A 447 -6.75 -8.49 -5.76
CA LEU A 447 -7.41 -9.64 -6.37
C LEU A 447 -6.57 -10.30 -7.49
N GLY A 448 -5.49 -9.64 -7.95
CA GLY A 448 -4.70 -10.10 -9.10
C GLY A 448 -5.48 -10.02 -10.41
N ASP A 449 -5.14 -10.90 -11.34
CA ASP A 449 -5.74 -10.95 -12.68
C ASP A 449 -7.16 -11.54 -12.69
N ASN A 450 -7.84 -11.38 -13.83
CA ASN A 450 -9.20 -11.86 -14.11
C ASN A 450 -10.15 -11.64 -12.93
N SER A 451 -10.27 -10.40 -12.50
CA SER A 451 -10.98 -10.03 -11.28
C SER A 451 -11.74 -8.71 -11.43
N GLN A 452 -12.70 -8.53 -10.55
CA GLN A 452 -13.50 -7.32 -10.46
C GLN A 452 -13.73 -6.99 -8.99
N ASP A 453 -13.68 -5.69 -8.67
CA ASP A 453 -13.92 -5.17 -7.33
C ASP A 453 -14.81 -3.92 -7.42
N ILE A 454 -15.89 -3.92 -6.63
CA ILE A 454 -16.77 -2.77 -6.42
C ILE A 454 -16.65 -2.39 -4.96
N TYR A 455 -16.27 -1.15 -4.70
CA TYR A 455 -16.17 -0.60 -3.37
C TYR A 455 -17.01 0.65 -3.24
N VAL A 456 -17.83 0.72 -2.19
CA VAL A 456 -18.60 1.91 -1.83
C VAL A 456 -18.42 2.15 -0.34
N ALA A 457 -18.17 3.39 0.03
CA ALA A 457 -18.02 3.75 1.44
C ALA A 457 -18.67 5.10 1.77
N VAL A 458 -19.11 5.20 3.00
CA VAL A 458 -19.60 6.42 3.63
C VAL A 458 -18.74 6.67 4.86
N ASN A 459 -18.12 7.85 4.93
CA ASN A 459 -17.32 8.27 6.06
C ASN A 459 -17.94 9.51 6.70
N TYR A 460 -18.24 9.45 7.99
CA TYR A 460 -18.84 10.56 8.73
C TYR A 460 -17.95 10.95 9.91
N LYS A 461 -17.60 12.23 9.97
CA LYS A 461 -16.73 12.81 11.02
C LYS A 461 -17.53 13.79 11.88
N PRO A 462 -18.28 13.32 12.91
CA PRO A 462 -19.15 14.17 13.71
C PRO A 462 -18.39 15.23 14.52
N VAL A 463 -17.25 14.85 15.04
CA VAL A 463 -16.37 15.71 15.86
C VAL A 463 -14.90 15.52 15.45
N ARG A 464 -14.03 16.35 15.99
CA ARG A 464 -12.58 16.24 15.77
C ARG A 464 -12.10 14.79 16.00
N SER A 465 -11.36 14.28 15.03
CA SER A 465 -10.62 12.99 15.11
C SER A 465 -11.48 11.74 15.39
N LEU A 466 -12.81 11.84 15.32
CA LEU A 466 -13.70 10.70 15.28
C LEU A 466 -14.16 10.43 13.86
N SER A 467 -13.81 9.26 13.33
CA SER A 467 -14.23 8.78 12.02
C SER A 467 -15.15 7.57 12.16
N LEU A 468 -16.33 7.65 11.57
CA LEU A 468 -17.29 6.55 11.45
C LEU A 468 -17.33 6.15 9.97
N HIS A 469 -16.83 4.97 9.65
CA HIS A 469 -16.68 4.48 8.30
C HIS A 469 -17.54 3.24 8.07
N LEU A 470 -18.47 3.31 7.12
CA LEU A 470 -19.27 2.19 6.66
C LEU A 470 -18.90 1.90 5.21
N SER A 471 -18.51 0.68 4.92
CA SER A 471 -18.13 0.26 3.56
C SER A 471 -18.80 -1.03 3.13
N TYR A 472 -18.98 -1.16 1.82
CA TYR A 472 -19.35 -2.39 1.14
C TYR A 472 -18.34 -2.68 0.04
N THR A 473 -17.86 -3.91 0.01
CA THR A 473 -16.97 -4.43 -1.02
C THR A 473 -17.56 -5.67 -1.65
N ASN A 474 -17.69 -5.69 -2.97
CA ASN A 474 -17.99 -6.91 -3.74
C ASN A 474 -16.76 -7.28 -4.54
N ALA A 475 -16.05 -8.28 -4.07
CA ALA A 475 -14.82 -8.79 -4.68
C ALA A 475 -15.13 -10.09 -5.43
N THR A 476 -14.79 -10.16 -6.71
CA THR A 476 -15.06 -11.33 -7.56
C THR A 476 -13.81 -11.76 -8.32
N LYS A 477 -13.47 -13.04 -8.23
CA LYS A 477 -12.45 -13.69 -9.05
C LYS A 477 -13.14 -14.57 -10.10
N TYR A 478 -12.55 -14.55 -11.27
CA TYR A 478 -12.92 -15.41 -12.37
C TYR A 478 -11.82 -16.45 -12.62
N ASN A 479 -11.98 -17.32 -13.60
CA ASN A 479 -11.02 -18.36 -13.93
C ASN A 479 -9.57 -17.89 -13.85
N ASP A 480 -8.76 -18.71 -13.21
CA ASP A 480 -7.32 -18.50 -13.09
C ASP A 480 -6.63 -19.25 -14.24
N TYR A 481 -6.09 -18.51 -15.21
CA TYR A 481 -5.36 -19.08 -16.33
C TYR A 481 -3.88 -19.11 -16.03
N GLN A 482 -3.24 -20.25 -16.26
CA GLN A 482 -1.79 -20.34 -16.17
C GLN A 482 -1.12 -19.55 -17.29
N TYR A 483 -0.10 -18.79 -16.95
CA TYR A 483 0.76 -18.12 -17.92
C TYR A 483 1.85 -19.11 -18.41
N ILE A 484 1.45 -20.09 -19.21
CA ILE A 484 2.39 -21.01 -19.85
C ILE A 484 2.68 -20.47 -21.25
N ARG A 485 3.96 -20.33 -21.63
CA ARG A 485 4.38 -19.72 -22.91
C ARG A 485 3.64 -20.25 -24.15
N ARG A 486 3.32 -21.56 -24.18
CA ARG A 486 2.54 -22.19 -25.25
C ARG A 486 1.05 -21.85 -25.20
N LEU A 487 0.51 -21.55 -24.04
CA LEU A 487 -0.92 -21.34 -23.80
C LEU A 487 -1.29 -19.87 -23.59
N VAL A 488 -0.30 -18.97 -23.53
CA VAL A 488 -0.53 -17.51 -23.38
C VAL A 488 -1.44 -16.97 -24.47
N GLU A 489 -1.20 -17.39 -25.71
CA GLU A 489 -2.01 -16.96 -26.85
C GLU A 489 -3.45 -17.41 -26.75
N GLU A 490 -3.69 -18.63 -26.25
CA GLU A 490 -5.03 -19.15 -26.00
C GLU A 490 -5.69 -18.43 -24.83
N ALA A 491 -4.96 -18.21 -23.74
CA ALA A 491 -5.47 -17.45 -22.59
C ALA A 491 -5.87 -16.00 -22.97
N LEU A 492 -5.08 -15.33 -23.84
CA LEU A 492 -5.41 -13.97 -24.33
C LEU A 492 -6.63 -13.94 -25.25
N ARG A 493 -7.02 -15.07 -25.86
CA ARG A 493 -8.26 -15.20 -26.64
C ARG A 493 -9.48 -15.46 -25.75
N GLN A 494 -9.27 -15.99 -24.54
CA GLN A 494 -10.37 -16.29 -23.63
C GLN A 494 -11.16 -15.03 -23.29
N LYS A 495 -12.45 -15.20 -23.14
CA LYS A 495 -13.35 -14.11 -22.74
C LYS A 495 -13.11 -13.83 -21.24
N PRO A 496 -12.61 -12.65 -20.84
CA PRO A 496 -12.43 -12.33 -19.43
C PRO A 496 -13.81 -12.25 -18.75
N PHE A 497 -13.82 -12.47 -17.44
CA PHE A 497 -15.02 -12.35 -16.59
C PHE A 497 -16.17 -13.28 -16.99
N ASN A 498 -15.86 -14.42 -17.62
CA ASN A 498 -16.87 -15.35 -18.09
C ASN A 498 -17.28 -16.37 -17.02
N GLU A 499 -16.30 -16.95 -16.35
CA GLU A 499 -16.50 -18.01 -15.37
C GLU A 499 -16.11 -17.52 -13.98
N LYS A 500 -17.09 -17.26 -13.14
CA LYS A 500 -16.85 -16.92 -11.73
C LYS A 500 -16.39 -18.15 -10.97
N VAL A 501 -15.30 -18.02 -10.21
CA VAL A 501 -14.77 -19.08 -9.35
C VAL A 501 -14.86 -18.76 -7.86
N TRP A 502 -14.83 -17.45 -7.52
CA TRP A 502 -14.92 -16.99 -6.15
C TRP A 502 -15.56 -15.59 -6.05
N GLN A 503 -16.27 -15.36 -4.96
CA GLN A 503 -16.85 -14.05 -4.65
C GLN A 503 -16.92 -13.85 -3.14
N ASN A 504 -16.64 -12.63 -2.69
CA ASN A 504 -16.87 -12.20 -1.32
C ASN A 504 -17.65 -10.89 -1.30
N ASP A 505 -18.75 -10.87 -0.55
CA ASP A 505 -19.47 -9.67 -0.18
C ASP A 505 -19.06 -9.31 1.24
N LEU A 506 -18.49 -8.12 1.43
CA LEU A 506 -18.01 -7.63 2.72
C LEU A 506 -18.69 -6.31 3.06
N VAL A 507 -19.36 -6.25 4.20
CA VAL A 507 -19.83 -5.01 4.82
C VAL A 507 -19.02 -4.78 6.07
N ALA A 508 -18.41 -3.60 6.20
CA ALA A 508 -17.60 -3.24 7.36
C ALA A 508 -18.02 -1.89 7.93
N PHE A 509 -18.24 -1.86 9.24
CA PHE A 509 -18.40 -0.62 10.00
C PHE A 509 -17.21 -0.46 10.93
N LYS A 510 -16.46 0.63 10.75
CA LYS A 510 -15.28 0.95 11.55
C LYS A 510 -15.44 2.31 12.20
N ALA A 511 -15.33 2.38 13.52
CA ALA A 511 -15.21 3.61 14.27
C ALA A 511 -13.80 3.75 14.80
N VAL A 512 -13.16 4.87 14.49
CA VAL A 512 -11.80 5.20 14.95
C VAL A 512 -11.85 6.55 15.63
N TYR A 513 -11.42 6.60 16.87
CA TYR A 513 -11.27 7.84 17.61
C TYR A 513 -9.83 8.07 18.01
N GLU A 514 -9.23 9.11 17.47
CA GLU A 514 -7.90 9.56 17.85
C GLU A 514 -8.01 10.51 19.04
N VAL A 515 -7.91 9.95 20.23
CA VAL A 515 -8.13 10.65 21.52
C VAL A 515 -7.13 11.77 21.72
N VAL A 516 -5.86 11.45 21.55
CA VAL A 516 -4.71 12.36 21.44
C VAL A 516 -3.89 11.93 20.24
N ASN A 517 -2.99 12.79 19.75
CA ASN A 517 -2.18 12.44 18.57
C ASN A 517 -1.51 11.07 18.73
N ASN A 518 -1.68 10.21 17.73
CA ASN A 518 -1.15 8.84 17.68
C ASN A 518 -1.67 7.88 18.76
N ALA A 519 -2.81 8.18 19.41
CA ALA A 519 -3.47 7.29 20.36
C ALA A 519 -4.92 7.02 19.91
N TYR A 520 -5.19 5.77 19.56
CA TYR A 520 -6.42 5.36 18.89
C TYR A 520 -7.23 4.39 19.73
N ALA A 521 -8.52 4.59 19.73
CA ALA A 521 -9.51 3.57 20.09
C ALA A 521 -10.23 3.14 18.80
N VAL A 522 -10.36 1.85 18.60
CA VAL A 522 -10.91 1.27 17.37
C VAL A 522 -12.03 0.28 17.72
N VAL A 523 -13.15 0.41 17.03
CA VAL A 523 -14.20 -0.61 16.98
C VAL A 523 -14.45 -0.93 15.52
N ASN A 524 -14.45 -2.22 15.17
CA ASN A 524 -14.74 -2.66 13.82
C ASN A 524 -15.71 -3.84 13.85
N VAL A 525 -16.75 -3.78 13.01
CA VAL A 525 -17.76 -4.84 12.86
C VAL A 525 -17.82 -5.18 11.38
N GLU A 526 -17.54 -6.42 11.04
CA GLU A 526 -17.53 -6.90 9.66
C GLU A 526 -18.50 -8.05 9.48
N TRP A 527 -19.26 -8.01 8.42
CA TRP A 527 -20.00 -9.13 7.88
C TRP A 527 -19.44 -9.49 6.52
N ASN A 528 -19.08 -10.77 6.35
CA ASN A 528 -18.64 -11.27 5.05
C ASN A 528 -19.45 -12.49 4.61
N ASN A 529 -19.51 -12.70 3.29
CA ASN A 529 -20.10 -13.87 2.67
C ASN A 529 -19.23 -14.34 1.51
N ALA A 530 -18.27 -15.21 1.82
CA ALA A 530 -17.35 -15.77 0.84
C ALA A 530 -17.90 -17.08 0.25
N ARG A 531 -17.93 -17.18 -1.08
CA ARG A 531 -18.50 -18.30 -1.85
C ARG A 531 -17.56 -18.72 -2.95
N GLY A 532 -17.41 -20.03 -3.14
CA GLY A 532 -16.75 -20.63 -4.29
C GLY A 532 -17.78 -21.07 -5.35
N TYR A 533 -17.32 -21.24 -6.58
CA TYR A 533 -18.13 -21.68 -7.72
C TYR A 533 -17.33 -22.68 -8.57
N THR A 534 -18.01 -23.70 -9.07
CA THR A 534 -17.40 -24.65 -10.01
C THR A 534 -17.52 -24.09 -11.42
N PRO A 535 -16.43 -23.84 -12.14
CA PRO A 535 -16.49 -23.39 -13.53
C PRO A 535 -17.03 -24.49 -14.43
N THR A 536 -17.80 -24.12 -15.45
CA THR A 536 -18.43 -25.04 -16.41
C THR A 536 -17.61 -25.20 -17.69
N SER A 537 -16.74 -24.23 -17.99
CA SER A 537 -15.94 -24.19 -19.20
C SER A 537 -14.81 -25.25 -19.19
N GLU A 538 -14.65 -25.96 -20.30
CA GLU A 538 -13.54 -26.89 -20.52
C GLU A 538 -12.21 -26.20 -20.89
N ALA A 539 -12.22 -24.89 -21.02
CA ALA A 539 -11.07 -24.09 -21.48
C ALA A 539 -9.89 -24.03 -20.48
N ILE A 540 -10.06 -24.59 -19.29
CA ILE A 540 -9.00 -24.68 -18.27
C ILE A 540 -8.37 -26.07 -18.37
N ALA A 541 -7.02 -26.13 -18.36
CA ALA A 541 -6.33 -27.40 -18.23
C ALA A 541 -6.89 -28.18 -17.03
N SER A 542 -7.27 -29.44 -17.24
CA SER A 542 -8.00 -30.25 -16.27
C SER A 542 -7.27 -30.41 -14.92
N GLU A 543 -5.96 -30.27 -14.92
CA GLU A 543 -5.10 -30.44 -13.74
C GLU A 543 -5.26 -29.31 -12.70
N ASP A 544 -5.73 -28.13 -13.12
CA ASP A 544 -5.88 -26.95 -12.24
C ASP A 544 -7.33 -26.61 -11.92
N ARG A 545 -8.28 -27.39 -12.43
CA ARG A 545 -9.69 -27.13 -12.24
C ARG A 545 -10.14 -27.63 -10.87
N LEU A 546 -10.56 -26.70 -10.03
CA LEU A 546 -11.12 -26.99 -8.72
C LEU A 546 -12.66 -26.93 -8.77
N ASP A 547 -13.30 -27.63 -7.86
CA ASP A 547 -14.73 -27.47 -7.59
C ASP A 547 -14.99 -26.20 -6.75
N ALA A 548 -16.24 -25.91 -6.45
CA ALA A 548 -16.63 -24.76 -5.66
C ALA A 548 -15.94 -24.68 -4.30
N GLN A 549 -15.79 -25.84 -3.61
CA GLN A 549 -15.12 -25.90 -2.32
C GLN A 549 -13.62 -25.70 -2.47
N GLY A 550 -13.00 -26.27 -3.48
CA GLY A 550 -11.58 -26.12 -3.77
C GLY A 550 -11.19 -24.67 -4.06
N TYR A 551 -12.01 -23.92 -4.82
CA TYR A 551 -11.78 -22.48 -5.01
C TYR A 551 -12.04 -21.67 -3.76
N LEU A 552 -13.03 -22.05 -2.94
CA LEU A 552 -13.27 -21.40 -1.66
C LEU A 552 -12.07 -21.60 -0.72
N ASP A 553 -11.50 -22.80 -0.66
CA ASP A 553 -10.31 -23.11 0.15
C ASP A 553 -9.06 -22.41 -0.36
N LYS A 554 -8.90 -22.28 -1.68
CA LYS A 554 -7.78 -21.54 -2.31
C LYS A 554 -7.77 -20.06 -1.94
N TYR A 555 -8.93 -19.42 -1.92
CA TYR A 555 -9.04 -17.95 -1.79
C TYR A 555 -9.56 -17.49 -0.44
N THR A 556 -9.99 -18.38 0.45
CA THR A 556 -10.57 -18.00 1.74
C THR A 556 -10.17 -18.97 2.85
N PRO A 557 -9.51 -18.52 3.92
CA PRO A 557 -9.30 -19.32 5.11
C PRO A 557 -10.63 -19.83 5.66
N LYS A 558 -10.65 -21.04 6.23
CA LYS A 558 -11.88 -21.68 6.77
C LYS A 558 -12.62 -20.80 7.77
N LEU A 559 -11.90 -19.92 8.49
CA LEU A 559 -12.47 -18.96 9.42
C LEU A 559 -13.49 -18.04 8.74
N TYR A 560 -13.25 -17.63 7.50
CA TYR A 560 -14.03 -16.63 6.77
C TYR A 560 -14.93 -17.21 5.68
N GLN A 561 -14.98 -18.54 5.53
CA GLN A 561 -15.82 -19.18 4.53
C GLN A 561 -17.30 -19.07 4.87
N GLY A 562 -18.13 -18.77 3.86
CA GLY A 562 -19.56 -18.58 4.02
C GLY A 562 -19.92 -17.25 4.71
N LYS A 563 -21.01 -17.22 5.44
CA LYS A 563 -21.50 -16.04 6.14
C LYS A 563 -20.88 -15.96 7.55
N ASN A 564 -20.16 -14.89 7.82
CA ASN A 564 -19.50 -14.67 9.11
C ASN A 564 -19.67 -13.24 9.60
N TRP A 565 -19.66 -13.09 10.93
CA TRP A 565 -19.52 -11.82 11.62
C TRP A 565 -18.20 -11.80 12.38
N THR A 566 -17.51 -10.68 12.31
CA THR A 566 -16.26 -10.42 13.05
C THR A 566 -16.39 -9.10 13.79
N PHE A 567 -16.05 -9.10 15.07
CA PHE A 567 -16.08 -7.92 15.94
C PHE A 567 -14.67 -7.66 16.44
N THR A 568 -14.18 -6.45 16.24
CA THR A 568 -12.86 -6.04 16.72
C THR A 568 -13.00 -4.84 17.65
N VAL A 569 -12.33 -4.92 18.80
CA VAL A 569 -12.13 -3.77 19.68
C VAL A 569 -10.64 -3.67 19.95
N GLY A 570 -10.10 -2.49 19.78
CA GLY A 570 -8.67 -2.29 19.90
C GLY A 570 -8.28 -0.91 20.37
N PHE A 571 -7.02 -0.82 20.79
CA PHE A 571 -6.35 0.44 21.05
C PHE A 571 -4.92 0.41 20.51
N SER A 572 -4.39 1.57 20.17
CA SER A 572 -3.03 1.71 19.65
C SER A 572 -2.42 3.02 20.09
N PHE A 573 -1.12 3.01 20.41
CA PHE A 573 -0.25 4.16 20.49
C PHE A 573 0.82 4.01 19.41
N GLY A 574 0.99 5.05 18.58
CA GLY A 574 1.90 5.02 17.42
C GLY A 574 1.41 4.09 16.30
N PHE A 575 2.09 4.21 15.16
CA PHE A 575 1.84 3.43 13.95
C PHE A 575 3.02 2.57 13.57
#